data_f5dafc8f250d6c5415ea1248814f2642
#
_entry.id   f5dafc8f250d6c5415ea1248814f2642
#
_cell.length_a   1.000
_cell.length_b   1.000
_cell.length_c   1.000
_cell.angle_alpha   90.00
_cell.angle_beta   90.00
_cell.angle_gamma   90.00
#
_symmetry.space_group_name_H-M   'P 1'
#
loop_
_entity.id
_entity.type
_entity.pdbx_description
1 polymer ?
#
loop_
_entity_poly.entity_id
_entity_poly.type
_entity_poly.pdbx_seq_one_letter_code
_entity_poly.pdbx_strand_id
1 'polypeptide(L)'
;MVKVVANFKSIFEGFGTELPSLTVLAFQISDVFSEYGLQMLGWFLLISIGIWFSFDLFRLQSTRRRVINKIPVFGGILCNTSNAQFCRMLATMTEARINLPDAIELSAKTTKDPNLIAGCQLLKSRAKEGLSLSQASSGISQFSKGFVHIFRWQDRPDIFIDSLRASSNIFQAKANMKTSSLVFMLQPIVLAGILIIVSFPIGAIYLPLIKLLNDLS
;
A
#
# COMPACT_ATOMS: atom_id res chain seq x y z
N MET A 1 -22.33 5.86 -24.43
CA MET A 1 -22.27 7.24 -23.96
C MET A 1 -21.83 8.20 -25.07
N VAL A 2 -20.71 8.01 -25.75
CA VAL A 2 -20.18 8.90 -26.81
C VAL A 2 -21.22 9.17 -27.91
N LYS A 3 -21.92 8.16 -28.42
CA LYS A 3 -22.97 8.34 -29.47
C LYS A 3 -24.19 9.14 -28.97
N VAL A 4 -24.56 9.06 -27.73
CA VAL A 4 -25.69 9.81 -27.14
C VAL A 4 -25.33 11.29 -27.03
N VAL A 5 -24.13 11.58 -26.56
CA VAL A 5 -23.61 12.94 -26.41
C VAL A 5 -23.47 13.65 -27.78
N ALA A 6 -22.98 12.93 -28.80
CA ALA A 6 -22.85 13.47 -30.16
C ALA A 6 -24.22 13.81 -30.80
N ASN A 7 -25.23 12.98 -30.58
CA ASN A 7 -26.60 13.25 -31.09
C ASN A 7 -27.25 14.46 -30.38
N PHE A 8 -26.98 14.66 -29.09
CA PHE A 8 -27.45 15.84 -28.38
C PHE A 8 -26.79 17.13 -28.86
N LYS A 9 -25.50 17.10 -29.22
CA LYS A 9 -24.78 18.27 -29.76
C LYS A 9 -25.45 18.80 -31.03
N SER A 10 -25.79 17.94 -31.97
CA SER A 10 -26.45 18.32 -33.24
C SER A 10 -27.88 18.89 -33.03
N ILE A 11 -28.61 18.42 -32.01
CA ILE A 11 -29.94 18.94 -31.67
C ILE A 11 -29.85 20.34 -31.09
N PHE A 12 -28.87 20.57 -30.18
CA PHE A 12 -28.74 21.88 -29.51
C PHE A 12 -28.16 22.98 -30.42
N GLU A 13 -27.24 22.63 -31.36
CA GLU A 13 -26.74 23.55 -32.39
C GLU A 13 -27.87 24.06 -33.27
N GLY A 14 -28.93 23.26 -33.47
CA GLY A 14 -30.12 23.66 -34.21
C GLY A 14 -31.05 24.65 -33.48
N PHE A 15 -30.96 24.77 -32.14
CA PHE A 15 -31.79 25.68 -31.35
C PHE A 15 -31.18 27.06 -31.06
N GLY A 16 -29.91 27.29 -31.41
CA GLY A 16 -29.25 28.60 -31.29
C GLY A 16 -29.06 29.12 -29.87
N THR A 17 -29.26 28.31 -28.85
CA THR A 17 -29.10 28.68 -27.44
C THR A 17 -27.68 28.38 -26.92
N GLU A 18 -27.09 29.32 -26.16
CA GLU A 18 -25.80 29.12 -25.54
C GLU A 18 -25.82 27.95 -24.54
N LEU A 19 -24.98 26.96 -24.79
CA LEU A 19 -24.85 25.78 -23.93
C LEU A 19 -24.26 26.15 -22.55
N PRO A 20 -24.77 25.60 -21.46
CA PRO A 20 -24.14 25.74 -20.13
C PRO A 20 -22.71 25.25 -20.13
N SER A 21 -21.84 25.94 -19.38
CA SER A 21 -20.39 25.64 -19.32
C SER A 21 -20.07 24.19 -18.93
N LEU A 22 -20.88 23.58 -18.07
CA LEU A 22 -20.77 22.17 -17.67
C LEU A 22 -21.04 21.20 -18.82
N THR A 23 -21.98 21.54 -19.71
CA THR A 23 -22.30 20.73 -20.89
C THR A 23 -21.17 20.81 -21.92
N VAL A 24 -20.60 22.01 -22.12
CA VAL A 24 -19.42 22.20 -22.98
C VAL A 24 -18.23 21.39 -22.47
N LEU A 25 -18.00 21.40 -21.16
CA LEU A 25 -16.94 20.59 -20.52
C LEU A 25 -17.17 19.08 -20.70
N ALA A 26 -18.43 18.64 -20.61
CA ALA A 26 -18.79 17.23 -20.85
C ALA A 26 -18.53 16.83 -22.31
N PHE A 27 -18.82 17.69 -23.27
CA PHE A 27 -18.52 17.45 -24.67
C PHE A 27 -17.02 17.39 -24.93
N GLN A 28 -16.24 18.33 -24.41
CA GLN A 28 -14.79 18.32 -24.53
C GLN A 28 -14.17 17.02 -23.95
N ILE A 29 -14.60 16.59 -22.78
CA ILE A 29 -14.15 15.33 -22.17
C ILE A 29 -14.56 14.15 -23.04
N SER A 30 -15.79 14.12 -23.56
CA SER A 30 -16.27 13.04 -24.44
C SER A 30 -15.50 12.99 -25.76
N ASP A 31 -15.18 14.12 -26.36
CA ASP A 31 -14.41 14.21 -27.62
C ASP A 31 -12.96 13.71 -27.41
N VAL A 32 -12.31 14.12 -26.32
CA VAL A 32 -10.98 13.63 -25.94
C VAL A 32 -10.99 12.11 -25.71
N PHE A 33 -12.02 11.59 -25.03
CA PHE A 33 -12.15 10.15 -24.82
C PHE A 33 -12.48 9.36 -26.09
N SER A 34 -13.20 9.95 -27.05
CA SER A 34 -13.53 9.28 -28.31
C SER A 34 -12.33 9.25 -29.28
N GLU A 35 -11.55 10.30 -29.29
CA GLU A 35 -10.42 10.45 -30.23
C GLU A 35 -9.14 9.82 -29.68
N TYR A 36 -8.87 9.99 -28.40
CA TYR A 36 -7.63 9.54 -27.77
C TYR A 36 -7.83 8.40 -26.74
N GLY A 37 -9.07 7.99 -26.43
CA GLY A 37 -9.36 7.01 -25.39
C GLY A 37 -8.68 5.66 -25.61
N LEU A 38 -8.67 5.17 -26.84
CA LEU A 38 -7.99 3.91 -27.19
C LEU A 38 -6.45 4.05 -27.10
N GLN A 39 -5.93 5.21 -27.51
CA GLN A 39 -4.51 5.53 -27.42
C GLN A 39 -4.06 5.70 -25.96
N MET A 40 -4.83 6.41 -25.14
CA MET A 40 -4.56 6.57 -23.71
C MET A 40 -4.59 5.22 -22.98
N LEU A 41 -5.53 4.34 -23.32
CA LEU A 41 -5.60 2.98 -22.77
C LEU A 41 -4.37 2.16 -23.19
N GLY A 42 -3.94 2.28 -24.45
CA GLY A 42 -2.71 1.64 -24.94
C GLY A 42 -1.46 2.15 -24.21
N TRP A 43 -1.32 3.46 -24.04
CA TRP A 43 -0.21 4.05 -23.29
C TRP A 43 -0.24 3.66 -21.80
N PHE A 44 -1.42 3.63 -21.19
CA PHE A 44 -1.58 3.20 -19.79
C PHE A 44 -1.18 1.73 -19.61
N LEU A 45 -1.58 0.85 -20.52
CA LEU A 45 -1.17 -0.56 -20.54
C LEU A 45 0.34 -0.71 -20.76
N LEU A 46 0.92 0.02 -21.73
CA LEU A 46 2.37 0.00 -21.98
C LEU A 46 3.18 0.50 -20.78
N ILE A 47 2.75 1.58 -20.15
CA ILE A 47 3.39 2.10 -18.94
C ILE A 47 3.25 1.11 -17.78
N SER A 48 2.06 0.52 -17.61
CA SER A 48 1.82 -0.49 -16.57
C SER A 48 2.67 -1.73 -16.76
N ILE A 49 2.76 -2.24 -17.99
CA ILE A 49 3.62 -3.39 -18.36
C ILE A 49 5.10 -3.00 -18.23
N GLY A 50 5.49 -1.81 -18.65
CA GLY A 50 6.86 -1.29 -18.51
C GLY A 50 7.28 -1.16 -17.05
N ILE A 51 6.42 -0.66 -16.19
CA ILE A 51 6.64 -0.61 -14.74
C ILE A 51 6.75 -2.03 -14.18
N TRP A 52 5.85 -2.93 -14.57
CA TRP A 52 5.85 -4.32 -14.11
C TRP A 52 7.14 -5.05 -14.55
N PHE A 53 7.55 -4.88 -15.79
CA PHE A 53 8.76 -5.46 -16.36
C PHE A 53 10.04 -4.86 -15.76
N SER A 54 10.05 -3.54 -15.48
CA SER A 54 11.17 -2.89 -14.79
C SER A 54 11.34 -3.41 -13.36
N PHE A 55 10.25 -3.74 -12.68
CA PHE A 55 10.31 -4.33 -11.34
C PHE A 55 10.84 -5.76 -11.33
N ASP A 56 10.65 -6.51 -12.43
CA ASP A 56 11.12 -7.90 -12.54
C ASP A 56 12.58 -7.97 -13.03
N LEU A 57 12.97 -7.09 -13.98
CA LEU A 57 14.30 -7.05 -14.58
C LEU A 57 15.34 -6.48 -13.61
N PHE A 58 14.99 -5.45 -12.86
CA PHE A 58 15.82 -4.96 -11.75
C PHE A 58 15.53 -5.80 -10.50
N ARG A 59 16.18 -6.93 -10.39
CA ARG A 59 16.24 -7.87 -9.25
C ARG A 59 16.59 -7.19 -7.89
N LEU A 60 16.25 -5.92 -7.74
CA LEU A 60 16.50 -5.05 -6.61
C LEU A 60 15.37 -5.18 -5.57
N GLN A 61 15.23 -6.39 -5.01
CA GLN A 61 14.32 -6.62 -3.86
C GLN A 61 14.60 -5.65 -2.70
N SER A 62 15.83 -5.20 -2.55
CA SER A 62 16.23 -4.24 -1.52
C SER A 62 15.77 -2.80 -1.82
N THR A 63 15.83 -2.38 -3.08
CA THR A 63 15.42 -1.00 -3.48
C THR A 63 13.89 -0.84 -3.50
N ARG A 64 13.17 -1.87 -3.94
CA ARG A 64 11.70 -1.89 -3.91
C ARG A 64 11.17 -1.71 -2.48
N ARG A 65 11.74 -2.43 -1.50
CA ARG A 65 11.35 -2.28 -0.10
C ARG A 65 11.72 -0.92 0.48
N ARG A 66 12.85 -0.32 0.07
CA ARG A 66 13.23 1.03 0.50
C ARG A 66 12.25 2.09 0.01
N VAL A 67 11.75 1.97 -1.23
CA VAL A 67 10.75 2.90 -1.79
C VAL A 67 9.39 2.70 -1.12
N ILE A 68 8.95 1.46 -0.93
CA ILE A 68 7.67 1.16 -0.27
C ILE A 68 7.71 1.56 1.21
N ASN A 69 8.84 1.40 1.89
CA ASN A 69 9.02 1.84 3.27
C ASN A 69 8.99 3.37 3.45
N LYS A 70 9.21 4.15 2.38
CA LYS A 70 9.04 5.61 2.41
C LYS A 70 7.57 6.05 2.40
N ILE A 71 6.66 5.18 1.98
CA ILE A 71 5.21 5.45 2.06
C ILE A 71 4.77 5.13 3.48
N PRO A 72 4.37 6.15 4.29
CA PRO A 72 4.21 6.00 5.75
C PRO A 72 3.18 4.94 6.15
N VAL A 73 2.21 4.66 5.31
CA VAL A 73 1.16 3.68 5.60
C VAL A 73 1.61 2.25 5.28
N PHE A 74 2.16 2.02 4.09
CA PHE A 74 2.62 0.69 3.65
C PHE A 74 3.88 0.24 4.39
N GLY A 75 4.82 1.16 4.66
CA GLY A 75 6.03 0.86 5.43
C GLY A 75 5.72 0.32 6.82
N GLY A 76 4.71 0.89 7.50
CA GLY A 76 4.29 0.43 8.82
C GLY A 76 3.65 -0.97 8.82
N ILE A 77 2.92 -1.35 7.78
CA ILE A 77 2.34 -2.69 7.63
C ILE A 77 3.45 -3.72 7.39
N LEU A 78 4.33 -3.45 6.41
CA LEU A 78 5.45 -4.33 6.08
C LEU A 78 6.40 -4.55 7.26
N CYS A 79 6.74 -3.50 7.99
CA CYS A 79 7.59 -3.59 9.18
C CYS A 79 6.95 -4.49 10.26
N ASN A 80 5.66 -4.28 10.58
CA ASN A 80 4.98 -5.11 11.56
C ASN A 80 4.86 -6.57 11.09
N THR A 81 4.56 -6.81 9.81
CA THR A 81 4.51 -8.17 9.25
C THR A 81 5.88 -8.86 9.31
N SER A 82 6.95 -8.14 8.95
CA SER A 82 8.32 -8.67 9.05
C SER A 82 8.70 -9.01 10.50
N ASN A 83 8.35 -8.14 11.45
CA ASN A 83 8.59 -8.38 12.87
C ASN A 83 7.79 -9.57 13.40
N ALA A 84 6.52 -9.71 12.99
CA ALA A 84 5.70 -10.87 13.36
C ALA A 84 6.31 -12.18 12.84
N GLN A 85 6.73 -12.18 11.57
CA GLN A 85 7.36 -13.33 10.92
C GLN A 85 8.69 -13.71 11.60
N PHE A 86 9.52 -12.70 11.90
CA PHE A 86 10.78 -12.89 12.63
C PHE A 86 10.57 -13.53 13.99
N CYS A 87 9.66 -12.99 14.82
CA CYS A 87 9.36 -13.54 16.15
C CYS A 87 8.87 -14.99 16.05
N ARG A 88 7.99 -15.29 15.10
CA ARG A 88 7.45 -16.63 14.90
C ARG A 88 8.54 -17.63 14.52
N MET A 89 9.38 -17.27 13.55
CA MET A 89 10.48 -18.13 13.11
C MET A 89 11.52 -18.33 14.21
N LEU A 90 11.86 -17.26 14.95
CA LEU A 90 12.79 -17.35 16.06
C LEU A 90 12.27 -18.26 17.17
N ALA A 91 10.97 -18.17 17.49
CA ALA A 91 10.34 -19.08 18.46
C ALA A 91 10.45 -20.55 18.02
N THR A 92 10.12 -20.84 16.76
CA THR A 92 10.21 -22.21 16.21
C THR A 92 11.64 -22.75 16.21
N MET A 93 12.62 -21.90 15.84
CA MET A 93 14.03 -22.31 15.84
C MET A 93 14.58 -22.52 17.25
N THR A 94 14.14 -21.71 18.21
CA THR A 94 14.51 -21.88 19.63
C THR A 94 13.90 -23.17 20.20
N GLU A 95 12.67 -23.53 19.84
CA GLU A 95 12.04 -24.81 20.19
C GLU A 95 12.81 -26.00 19.59
N ALA A 96 13.30 -25.85 18.36
CA ALA A 96 14.14 -26.85 17.71
C ALA A 96 15.56 -26.92 18.29
N ARG A 97 15.85 -26.16 19.36
CA ARG A 97 17.17 -26.07 20.03
C ARG A 97 18.32 -25.65 19.12
N ILE A 98 18.03 -24.87 18.08
CA ILE A 98 19.04 -24.25 17.23
C ILE A 98 19.75 -23.19 18.07
N ASN A 99 21.07 -23.09 17.91
CA ASN A 99 21.88 -22.09 18.60
C ASN A 99 21.33 -20.66 18.34
N LEU A 100 21.14 -19.89 19.40
CA LEU A 100 20.40 -18.63 19.36
C LEU A 100 20.98 -17.60 18.37
N PRO A 101 22.29 -17.39 18.24
CA PRO A 101 22.86 -16.50 17.21
C PRO A 101 22.53 -16.92 15.76
N ASP A 102 22.50 -18.22 15.51
CA ASP A 102 22.18 -18.76 14.18
C ASP A 102 20.66 -18.70 13.92
N ALA A 103 19.86 -18.98 14.94
CA ALA A 103 18.42 -18.84 14.89
C ALA A 103 18.01 -17.39 14.55
N ILE A 104 18.65 -16.40 15.16
CA ILE A 104 18.43 -14.96 14.87
C ILE A 104 18.75 -14.63 13.41
N GLU A 105 19.90 -15.06 12.93
CA GLU A 105 20.33 -14.80 11.55
C GLU A 105 19.38 -15.45 10.53
N LEU A 106 19.04 -16.72 10.70
CA LEU A 106 18.16 -17.47 9.82
C LEU A 106 16.75 -16.87 9.84
N SER A 107 16.23 -16.55 11.03
CA SER A 107 14.91 -15.91 11.17
C SER A 107 14.86 -14.55 10.48
N ALA A 108 15.92 -13.76 10.55
CA ALA A 108 15.99 -12.48 9.85
C ALA A 108 15.97 -12.65 8.32
N LYS A 109 16.73 -13.62 7.80
CA LYS A 109 16.78 -13.90 6.35
C LYS A 109 15.41 -14.32 5.78
N THR A 110 14.58 -15.02 6.54
CA THR A 110 13.25 -15.44 6.09
C THR A 110 12.30 -14.26 5.86
N THR A 111 12.47 -13.16 6.58
CA THR A 111 11.62 -11.97 6.46
C THR A 111 11.87 -11.16 5.21
N LYS A 112 13.04 -11.35 4.57
CA LYS A 112 13.51 -10.57 3.40
C LYS A 112 13.49 -9.05 3.64
N ASP A 113 13.46 -8.59 4.90
CA ASP A 113 13.50 -7.18 5.27
C ASP A 113 14.96 -6.74 5.48
N PRO A 114 15.51 -5.86 4.61
CA PRO A 114 16.92 -5.46 4.69
C PRO A 114 17.25 -4.72 5.99
N ASN A 115 16.30 -3.97 6.55
CA ASN A 115 16.51 -3.25 7.81
C ASN A 115 16.62 -4.24 8.98
N LEU A 116 15.72 -5.23 9.02
CA LEU A 116 15.74 -6.25 10.06
C LEU A 116 16.99 -7.13 9.94
N ILE A 117 17.39 -7.50 8.73
CA ILE A 117 18.62 -8.27 8.47
C ILE A 117 19.84 -7.49 8.97
N ALA A 118 19.95 -6.20 8.64
CA ALA A 118 21.06 -5.36 9.10
C ALA A 118 21.07 -5.21 10.63
N GLY A 119 19.90 -5.04 11.24
CA GLY A 119 19.76 -5.01 12.71
C GLY A 119 20.20 -6.30 13.38
N CYS A 120 19.85 -7.46 12.81
CA CYS A 120 20.27 -8.77 13.32
C CYS A 120 21.77 -9.04 13.13
N GLN A 121 22.36 -8.56 12.05
CA GLN A 121 23.81 -8.63 11.85
C GLN A 121 24.56 -7.80 12.91
N LEU A 122 24.09 -6.60 13.20
CA LEU A 122 24.65 -5.76 14.26
C LEU A 122 24.44 -6.39 15.64
N LEU A 123 23.29 -7.01 15.90
CA LEU A 123 23.03 -7.75 17.12
C LEU A 123 24.03 -8.91 17.29
N LYS A 124 24.26 -9.68 16.22
CA LYS A 124 25.20 -10.80 16.22
C LYS A 124 26.64 -10.34 16.47
N SER A 125 27.09 -9.21 15.90
CA SER A 125 28.43 -8.69 16.15
C SER A 125 28.64 -8.28 17.60
N ARG A 126 27.68 -7.56 18.19
CA ARG A 126 27.71 -7.13 19.58
C ARG A 126 27.62 -8.32 20.57
N ALA A 127 26.84 -9.34 20.24
CA ALA A 127 26.77 -10.57 21.03
C ALA A 127 28.11 -11.33 21.03
N LYS A 128 28.86 -11.31 19.94
CA LYS A 128 30.22 -11.87 19.86
C LYS A 128 31.23 -11.11 20.72
N GLU A 129 30.99 -9.81 20.98
CA GLU A 129 31.79 -8.97 21.87
C GLU A 129 31.50 -9.25 23.38
N GLY A 130 30.62 -10.23 23.67
CA GLY A 130 30.29 -10.64 25.02
C GLY A 130 29.15 -9.87 25.66
N LEU A 131 28.46 -9.00 24.92
CA LEU A 131 27.27 -8.30 25.42
C LEU A 131 26.06 -9.27 25.46
N SER A 132 25.23 -9.14 26.50
CA SER A 132 23.96 -9.87 26.54
C SER A 132 23.06 -9.40 25.37
N LEU A 133 22.20 -10.31 24.84
CA LEU A 133 21.32 -9.95 23.72
C LEU A 133 20.41 -8.74 24.03
N SER A 134 19.99 -8.60 25.29
CA SER A 134 19.24 -7.45 25.76
C SER A 134 20.04 -6.15 25.62
N GLN A 135 21.31 -6.14 26.03
CA GLN A 135 22.20 -4.99 25.90
C GLN A 135 22.59 -4.76 24.42
N ALA A 136 22.90 -5.83 23.70
CA ALA A 136 23.27 -5.78 22.29
C ALA A 136 22.12 -5.22 21.41
N SER A 137 20.88 -5.52 21.75
CA SER A 137 19.68 -5.02 21.03
C SER A 137 19.34 -3.59 21.36
N SER A 138 19.79 -3.08 22.50
CA SER A 138 19.56 -1.70 22.91
C SER A 138 20.25 -0.73 21.95
N GLY A 139 19.51 0.30 21.50
CA GLY A 139 20.04 1.30 20.56
C GLY A 139 20.09 0.88 19.10
N ILE A 140 19.62 -0.31 18.74
CA ILE A 140 19.42 -0.70 17.34
C ILE A 140 18.09 -0.11 16.86
N SER A 141 18.16 0.95 16.05
CA SER A 141 16.97 1.68 15.55
C SER A 141 16.05 0.82 14.69
N GLN A 142 16.55 -0.27 14.14
CA GLN A 142 15.83 -1.21 13.29
C GLN A 142 14.88 -2.12 14.10
N PHE A 143 15.15 -2.29 15.40
CA PHE A 143 14.30 -3.07 16.27
C PHE A 143 13.22 -2.22 16.93
N SER A 144 12.01 -2.77 17.00
CA SER A 144 10.98 -2.20 17.87
C SER A 144 11.44 -2.24 19.33
N LYS A 145 11.09 -1.23 20.12
CA LYS A 145 11.44 -1.16 21.55
C LYS A 145 11.06 -2.42 22.33
N GLY A 146 10.06 -3.17 21.85
CA GLY A 146 9.64 -4.45 22.44
C GLY A 146 10.70 -5.56 22.41
N PHE A 147 11.59 -5.56 21.41
CA PHE A 147 12.61 -6.62 21.29
C PHE A 147 13.61 -6.64 22.45
N VAL A 148 13.99 -5.47 22.98
CA VAL A 148 14.88 -5.38 24.14
C VAL A 148 14.32 -6.13 25.35
N HIS A 149 13.00 -6.02 25.55
CA HIS A 149 12.32 -6.69 26.65
C HIS A 149 12.21 -8.21 26.44
N ILE A 150 12.02 -8.65 25.20
CA ILE A 150 11.95 -10.08 24.86
C ILE A 150 13.31 -10.75 25.09
N PHE A 151 14.39 -10.15 24.61
CA PHE A 151 15.74 -10.69 24.76
C PHE A 151 16.25 -10.77 26.19
N ARG A 152 15.61 -10.08 27.14
CA ARG A 152 15.90 -10.24 28.58
C ARG A 152 15.62 -11.67 29.09
N TRP A 153 14.70 -12.39 28.45
CA TRP A 153 14.30 -13.73 28.86
C TRP A 153 15.10 -14.85 28.15
N GLN A 154 16.18 -14.53 27.47
CA GLN A 154 16.99 -15.48 26.68
C GLN A 154 17.45 -16.71 27.49
N ASP A 155 17.70 -16.53 28.80
CA ASP A 155 18.20 -17.58 29.69
C ASP A 155 17.08 -18.53 30.20
N ARG A 156 15.81 -18.22 29.89
CA ARG A 156 14.63 -19.03 30.23
C ARG A 156 13.88 -19.37 28.92
N PRO A 157 14.23 -20.51 28.29
CA PRO A 157 13.74 -20.83 26.95
C PRO A 157 12.21 -20.86 26.85
N ASP A 158 11.51 -21.40 27.86
CA ASP A 158 10.05 -21.48 27.85
C ASP A 158 9.41 -20.08 27.81
N ILE A 159 9.85 -19.19 28.72
CA ILE A 159 9.35 -17.80 28.79
C ILE A 159 9.74 -17.02 27.55
N PHE A 160 10.93 -17.27 27.01
CA PHE A 160 11.43 -16.62 25.81
C PHE A 160 10.57 -16.99 24.59
N ILE A 161 10.28 -18.29 24.40
CA ILE A 161 9.44 -18.79 23.31
C ILE A 161 8.04 -18.19 23.39
N ASP A 162 7.42 -18.22 24.57
CA ASP A 162 6.08 -17.67 24.78
C ASP A 162 6.05 -16.15 24.53
N SER A 163 7.07 -15.44 24.98
CA SER A 163 7.21 -13.99 24.74
C SER A 163 7.35 -13.68 23.25
N LEU A 164 8.09 -14.49 22.50
CA LEU A 164 8.24 -14.36 21.04
C LEU A 164 6.90 -14.63 20.33
N ARG A 165 6.17 -15.69 20.72
CA ARG A 165 4.85 -16.01 20.16
C ARG A 165 3.83 -14.90 20.44
N ALA A 166 3.77 -14.43 21.67
CA ALA A 166 2.91 -13.32 22.06
C ALA A 166 3.22 -12.05 21.26
N SER A 167 4.50 -11.73 21.11
CA SER A 167 4.96 -10.57 20.33
C SER A 167 4.65 -10.73 18.84
N SER A 168 4.79 -11.94 18.28
CA SER A 168 4.39 -12.23 16.90
C SER A 168 2.91 -11.91 16.69
N ASN A 169 2.05 -12.35 17.62
CA ASN A 169 0.61 -12.09 17.54
C ASN A 169 0.29 -10.59 17.64
N ILE A 170 0.97 -9.86 18.51
CA ILE A 170 0.81 -8.41 18.67
C ILE A 170 1.23 -7.67 17.38
N PHE A 171 2.38 -8.01 16.79
CA PHE A 171 2.83 -7.40 15.54
C PHE A 171 1.89 -7.75 14.38
N GLN A 172 1.40 -8.99 14.31
CA GLN A 172 0.43 -9.40 13.30
C GLN A 172 -0.89 -8.65 13.47
N ALA A 173 -1.40 -8.51 14.68
CA ALA A 173 -2.60 -7.73 14.97
C ALA A 173 -2.44 -6.26 14.56
N LYS A 174 -1.28 -5.63 14.87
CA LYS A 174 -0.97 -4.26 14.44
C LYS A 174 -0.91 -4.13 12.91
N ALA A 175 -0.36 -5.11 12.21
CA ALA A 175 -0.35 -5.13 10.74
C ALA A 175 -1.78 -5.21 10.20
N ASN A 176 -2.59 -6.13 10.72
CA ASN A 176 -3.98 -6.32 10.32
C ASN A 176 -4.82 -5.07 10.57
N MET A 177 -4.68 -4.44 11.74
CA MET A 177 -5.39 -3.19 12.07
C MET A 177 -5.07 -2.07 11.06
N LYS A 178 -3.79 -1.90 10.71
CA LYS A 178 -3.39 -0.90 9.70
C LYS A 178 -3.94 -1.23 8.31
N THR A 179 -3.95 -2.50 7.94
CA THR A 179 -4.52 -2.95 6.65
C THR A 179 -6.02 -2.71 6.62
N SER A 180 -6.75 -3.08 7.68
CA SER A 180 -8.19 -2.84 7.77
C SER A 180 -8.53 -1.35 7.74
N SER A 181 -7.75 -0.51 8.41
CA SER A 181 -7.93 0.95 8.38
C SER A 181 -7.76 1.51 6.96
N LEU A 182 -6.81 0.99 6.18
CA LEU A 182 -6.65 1.38 4.77
C LEU A 182 -7.86 1.01 3.92
N VAL A 183 -8.33 -0.22 4.04
CA VAL A 183 -9.51 -0.71 3.30
C VAL A 183 -10.73 0.14 3.66
N PHE A 184 -10.91 0.44 4.96
CA PHE A 184 -12.01 1.26 5.43
C PHE A 184 -11.97 2.70 4.89
N MET A 185 -10.77 3.29 4.76
CA MET A 185 -10.60 4.62 4.16
C MET A 185 -10.82 4.64 2.64
N LEU A 186 -10.53 3.53 1.95
CA LEU A 186 -10.75 3.43 0.51
C LEU A 186 -12.22 3.38 0.13
N GLN A 187 -13.07 2.78 0.97
CA GLN A 187 -14.49 2.60 0.69
C GLN A 187 -15.24 3.92 0.39
N PRO A 188 -15.17 4.97 1.23
CA PRO A 188 -15.83 6.24 0.94
C PRO A 188 -15.23 6.96 -0.28
N ILE A 189 -13.92 6.81 -0.54
CA ILE A 189 -13.26 7.41 -1.70
C ILE A 189 -13.79 6.78 -3.00
N VAL A 190 -13.90 5.45 -3.03
CA VAL A 190 -14.45 4.72 -4.19
C VAL A 190 -15.93 5.10 -4.40
N LEU A 191 -16.70 5.18 -3.31
CA LEU A 191 -18.12 5.59 -3.40
C LEU A 191 -18.26 7.01 -3.94
N ALA A 192 -17.47 7.96 -3.43
CA ALA A 192 -17.47 9.33 -3.92
C ALA A 192 -17.06 9.40 -5.41
N GLY A 193 -16.05 8.62 -5.81
CA GLY A 193 -15.64 8.50 -7.21
C GLY A 193 -16.78 8.00 -8.12
N ILE A 194 -17.50 6.96 -7.70
CA ILE A 194 -18.65 6.44 -8.45
C ILE A 194 -19.76 7.50 -8.55
N LEU A 195 -20.06 8.18 -7.45
CA LEU A 195 -21.08 9.25 -7.44
C LEU A 195 -20.73 10.37 -8.41
N ILE A 196 -19.47 10.81 -8.46
CA ILE A 196 -19.00 11.85 -9.40
C ILE A 196 -19.15 11.37 -10.84
N ILE A 197 -18.72 10.12 -11.13
CA ILE A 197 -18.79 9.54 -12.49
C ILE A 197 -20.24 9.41 -12.97
N VAL A 198 -21.18 9.10 -12.06
CA VAL A 198 -22.60 8.95 -12.43
C VAL A 198 -23.33 10.29 -12.48
N SER A 199 -23.06 11.20 -11.53
CA SER A 199 -23.72 12.51 -11.47
C SER A 199 -23.33 13.43 -12.62
N PHE A 200 -22.09 13.32 -13.09
CA PHE A 200 -21.58 14.19 -14.15
C PHE A 200 -22.37 14.08 -15.48
N PRO A 201 -22.60 12.87 -16.06
CA PRO A 201 -23.41 12.73 -17.27
C PRO A 201 -24.88 13.13 -17.06
N ILE A 202 -25.44 12.82 -15.89
CA ILE A 202 -26.82 13.18 -15.56
C ILE A 202 -26.95 14.71 -15.58
N GLY A 203 -26.08 15.42 -14.88
CA GLY A 203 -26.05 16.88 -14.88
C GLY A 203 -25.86 17.49 -16.26
N ALA A 204 -24.97 16.91 -17.08
CA ALA A 204 -24.71 17.36 -18.44
C ALA A 204 -25.93 17.25 -19.36
N ILE A 205 -26.84 16.31 -19.13
CA ILE A 205 -28.06 16.11 -19.90
C ILE A 205 -29.21 16.98 -19.35
N TYR A 206 -29.36 17.07 -18.03
CA TYR A 206 -30.46 17.78 -17.40
C TYR A 206 -30.30 19.31 -17.45
N LEU A 207 -29.11 19.86 -17.31
CA LEU A 207 -28.89 21.31 -17.31
C LEU A 207 -29.36 22.01 -18.60
N PRO A 208 -29.05 21.50 -19.81
CA PRO A 208 -29.57 22.09 -21.03
C PRO A 208 -31.12 22.02 -21.13
N LEU A 209 -31.71 20.92 -20.67
CA LEU A 209 -33.19 20.77 -20.67
C LEU A 209 -33.87 21.82 -19.78
N ILE A 210 -33.30 22.06 -18.59
CA ILE A 210 -33.82 23.08 -17.66
C ILE A 210 -33.65 24.48 -18.26
N LYS A 211 -32.53 24.77 -18.94
CA LYS A 211 -32.31 26.06 -19.58
C LYS A 211 -33.30 26.28 -20.73
N LEU A 212 -33.53 25.29 -21.58
CA LEU A 212 -34.54 25.35 -22.64
C LEU A 212 -35.96 25.61 -22.11
N LEU A 213 -36.30 24.98 -20.99
CA LEU A 213 -37.61 25.16 -20.35
C LEU A 213 -37.78 26.61 -19.81
N ASN A 214 -36.69 27.18 -19.27
CA ASN A 214 -36.69 28.57 -18.75
C ASN A 214 -36.72 29.62 -19.88
N ASP A 215 -36.06 29.34 -21.02
CA ASP A 215 -36.04 30.26 -22.16
C ASP A 215 -37.36 30.24 -22.97
N LEU A 216 -38.19 29.20 -22.79
CA LEU A 216 -39.53 29.06 -23.41
C LEU A 216 -40.67 29.53 -22.52
N SER A 217 -40.40 29.85 -21.28
CA SER A 217 -41.39 30.36 -20.29
C SER A 217 -41.30 31.87 -20.14
#